data_5bdba7582b7da6397d0a52e3ffdb8f0a
#
_entry.id   5bdba7582b7da6397d0a52e3ffdb8f0a
#
_cell.length_a   1.000
_cell.length_b   1.000
_cell.length_c   1.000
_cell.angle_alpha   90.00
_cell.angle_beta   90.00
_cell.angle_gamma   90.00
#
_symmetry.space_group_name_H-M   'P 1'
#
loop_
_entity.id
_entity.type
_entity.pdbx_description
1 polymer ?
#
loop_
_entity_poly.entity_id
_entity_poly.type
_entity_poly.pdbx_seq_one_letter_code
_entity_poly.pdbx_strand_id
1 'polypeptide(L)'
;NVMQYIAYAQRGDFEKCAEESFDCIGCGICTSRCPAGISHPMVGVLARRLTGKYIAPKAEHLEKRVEDIHHGAFDDLIEQIMEKPIEEMKELYNNREIEK
;
A
#
# COMPACT_ATOMS: atom_id res chain seq x y z
N ASN A 1 1.93 13.55 -9.60
CA ASN A 1 2.73 14.15 -10.68
C ASN A 1 4.17 13.61 -10.66
N VAL A 2 4.58 12.94 -11.74
CA VAL A 2 5.89 12.28 -11.85
C VAL A 2 7.06 13.25 -11.66
N MET A 3 7.02 14.40 -12.31
CA MET A 3 8.10 15.40 -12.22
C MET A 3 8.28 15.93 -10.79
N GLN A 4 7.18 16.04 -10.07
CA GLN A 4 7.18 16.55 -8.70
C GLN A 4 7.86 15.58 -7.74
N TYR A 5 7.51 14.30 -7.73
CA TYR A 5 8.15 13.37 -6.81
C TYR A 5 9.62 13.08 -7.18
N ILE A 6 10.00 13.16 -8.46
CA ILE A 6 11.40 13.09 -8.85
C ILE A 6 12.19 14.31 -8.36
N ALA A 7 11.58 15.52 -8.41
CA ALA A 7 12.23 16.71 -7.87
C ALA A 7 12.44 16.62 -6.35
N TYR A 8 11.51 16.02 -5.61
CA TYR A 8 11.71 15.74 -4.18
C TYR A 8 12.83 14.73 -3.93
N ALA A 9 12.89 13.66 -4.73
CA ALA A 9 13.98 12.69 -4.63
C ALA A 9 15.36 13.33 -4.87
N GLN A 10 15.47 14.19 -5.87
CA GLN A 10 16.73 14.93 -6.16
C GLN A 10 17.16 15.86 -5.01
N ARG A 11 16.22 16.40 -4.27
CA ARG A 11 16.47 17.26 -3.09
C ARG A 11 16.78 16.45 -1.82
N GLY A 12 16.63 15.14 -1.86
CA GLY A 12 16.76 14.28 -0.68
C GLY A 12 15.55 14.27 0.23
N ASP A 13 14.41 14.84 -0.21
CA ASP A 13 13.13 14.82 0.53
C ASP A 13 12.36 13.53 0.22
N PHE A 14 12.82 12.42 0.81
CA PHE A 14 12.28 11.10 0.54
C PHE A 14 10.86 10.92 1.06
N GLU A 15 10.49 11.59 2.14
CA GLU A 15 9.15 11.54 2.71
C GLU A 15 8.11 12.10 1.73
N LYS A 16 8.35 13.30 1.21
CA LYS A 16 7.48 13.90 0.19
C LYS A 16 7.51 13.13 -1.14
N CYS A 17 8.66 12.59 -1.52
CA CYS A 17 8.74 11.73 -2.69
C CYS A 17 7.88 10.47 -2.50
N ALA A 18 7.88 9.87 -1.32
CA ALA A 18 7.07 8.71 -0.99
C ALA A 18 5.56 9.03 -1.05
N GLU A 19 5.16 10.15 -0.45
CA GLU A 19 3.78 10.61 -0.43
C GLU A 19 3.26 10.90 -1.85
N GLU A 20 3.96 11.73 -2.61
CA GLU A 20 3.57 12.14 -3.97
C GLU A 20 3.61 11.00 -5.00
N SER A 21 4.40 9.96 -4.75
CA SER A 21 4.48 8.77 -5.60
C SER A 21 3.51 7.64 -5.20
N PHE A 22 2.77 7.79 -4.11
CA PHE A 22 1.93 6.72 -3.57
C PHE A 22 0.86 6.26 -4.54
N ASP A 23 0.28 7.16 -5.32
CA ASP A 23 -0.76 6.86 -6.32
C ASP A 23 -0.22 6.21 -7.61
N CYS A 24 1.08 5.93 -7.68
CA CYS A 24 1.69 5.34 -8.86
C CYS A 24 1.29 3.87 -9.02
N ILE A 25 0.59 3.55 -10.11
CA ILE A 25 0.17 2.19 -10.46
C ILE A 25 1.26 1.38 -11.19
N GLY A 26 2.45 1.95 -11.41
CA GLY A 26 3.56 1.25 -12.05
C GLY A 26 3.39 0.96 -13.55
N CYS A 27 2.57 1.73 -14.29
CA CYS A 27 2.29 1.48 -15.70
C CYS A 27 3.48 1.67 -16.66
N GLY A 28 4.58 2.30 -16.21
CA GLY A 28 5.83 2.44 -16.97
C GLY A 28 5.82 3.48 -18.11
N ILE A 29 4.73 4.20 -18.36
CA ILE A 29 4.65 5.20 -19.45
C ILE A 29 5.69 6.30 -19.28
N CYS A 30 5.88 6.81 -18.06
CA CYS A 30 6.87 7.83 -17.76
C CYS A 30 8.32 7.35 -18.02
N THR A 31 8.60 6.09 -17.73
CA THR A 31 9.90 5.45 -18.01
C THR A 31 10.14 5.35 -19.50
N SER A 32 9.17 4.87 -20.27
CA SER A 32 9.31 4.69 -21.72
C SER A 32 9.48 5.99 -22.49
N ARG A 33 8.96 7.08 -21.96
CA ARG A 33 9.04 8.42 -22.57
C ARG A 33 10.21 9.26 -22.06
N CYS A 34 10.97 8.79 -21.08
CA CYS A 34 12.05 9.57 -20.49
C CYS A 34 13.31 9.54 -21.35
N PRO A 35 13.78 10.69 -21.88
CA PRO A 35 15.01 10.73 -22.67
C PRO A 35 16.27 10.47 -21.84
N ALA A 36 16.19 10.63 -20.51
CA ALA A 36 17.29 10.37 -19.58
C ALA A 36 17.38 8.91 -19.12
N GLY A 37 16.47 8.03 -19.54
CA GLY A 37 16.48 6.63 -19.17
C GLY A 37 16.18 6.35 -17.70
N ILE A 38 15.48 7.24 -17.01
CA ILE A 38 15.14 7.08 -15.58
C ILE A 38 13.90 6.21 -15.43
N SER A 39 13.95 5.25 -14.50
CA SER A 39 12.79 4.50 -14.06
C SER A 39 12.08 5.22 -12.89
N HIS A 40 11.20 6.15 -13.21
CA HIS A 40 10.50 6.96 -12.21
C HIS A 40 9.72 6.13 -11.19
N PRO A 41 8.97 5.09 -11.57
CA PRO A 41 8.24 4.26 -10.61
C PRO A 41 9.18 3.60 -9.59
N MET A 42 10.37 3.18 -10.01
CA MET A 42 11.35 2.56 -9.12
C MET A 42 11.93 3.55 -8.10
N VAL A 43 12.12 4.81 -8.50
CA VAL A 43 12.51 5.88 -7.56
C VAL A 43 11.42 6.07 -6.50
N GLY A 44 10.16 6.11 -6.89
CA GLY A 44 9.02 6.18 -5.96
C GLY A 44 8.96 4.98 -5.01
N VAL A 45 9.13 3.77 -5.51
CA VAL A 45 9.19 2.55 -4.68
C VAL A 45 10.34 2.61 -3.68
N LEU A 46 11.53 3.01 -4.12
CA LEU A 46 12.70 3.15 -3.24
C LEU A 46 12.44 4.19 -2.15
N ALA A 47 11.90 5.36 -2.50
CA ALA A 47 11.57 6.40 -1.54
C ALA A 47 10.56 5.91 -0.49
N ARG A 48 9.51 5.20 -0.90
CA ARG A 48 8.53 4.61 0.03
C ARG A 48 9.17 3.58 0.97
N ARG A 49 10.05 2.72 0.47
CA ARG A 49 10.76 1.73 1.29
C ARG A 49 11.70 2.40 2.30
N LEU A 50 12.44 3.41 1.88
CA LEU A 50 13.35 4.16 2.77
C LEU A 50 12.57 4.94 3.83
N THR A 51 11.48 5.58 3.45
CA THR A 51 10.58 6.28 4.37
C THR A 51 10.00 5.32 5.41
N GLY A 52 9.50 4.16 4.98
CA GLY A 52 8.95 3.15 5.89
C GLY A 52 9.99 2.53 6.82
N LYS A 53 11.24 2.44 6.38
CA LYS A 53 12.32 1.85 7.20
C LYS A 53 12.93 2.84 8.20
N TYR A 54 13.10 4.10 7.82
CA TYR A 54 13.93 5.05 8.58
C TYR A 54 13.18 6.27 9.12
N ILE A 55 12.04 6.64 8.55
CA ILE A 55 11.34 7.89 8.86
C ILE A 55 9.99 7.60 9.52
N ALA A 56 9.15 6.77 8.91
CA ALA A 56 7.84 6.46 9.43
C ALA A 56 7.92 5.64 10.73
N PRO A 57 7.03 5.89 11.70
CA PRO A 57 6.95 5.08 12.90
C PRO A 57 6.52 3.65 12.55
N LYS A 58 6.98 2.69 13.34
CA LYS A 58 6.63 1.28 13.17
C LYS A 58 5.11 1.09 13.38
N ALA A 59 4.47 0.34 12.48
CA ALA A 59 3.04 0.07 12.56
C ALA A 59 2.75 -1.08 13.53
N GLU A 60 2.78 -0.80 14.84
CA GLU A 60 2.56 -1.79 15.91
C GLU A 60 1.24 -2.55 15.77
N HIS A 61 0.19 -1.89 15.26
CA HIS A 61 -1.11 -2.53 15.01
C HIS A 61 -1.04 -3.63 13.95
N LEU A 62 -0.16 -3.52 12.97
CA LEU A 62 0.05 -4.56 11.95
C LEU A 62 0.78 -5.77 12.54
N GLU A 63 1.79 -5.55 13.38
CA GLU A 63 2.49 -6.63 14.07
C GLU A 63 1.51 -7.42 14.95
N LYS A 64 0.72 -6.72 15.76
CA LYS A 64 -0.31 -7.36 16.58
C LYS A 64 -1.31 -8.15 15.74
N ARG A 65 -1.76 -7.59 14.60
CA ARG A 65 -2.68 -8.30 13.69
C ARG A 65 -2.04 -9.57 13.11
N VAL A 66 -0.76 -9.53 12.75
CA VAL A 66 -0.03 -10.71 12.27
C VAL A 66 0.08 -11.77 13.37
N GLU A 67 0.37 -11.39 14.59
CA GLU A 67 0.38 -12.30 15.73
C GLU A 67 -0.99 -12.93 15.98
N ASP A 68 -2.06 -12.14 15.95
CA ASP A 68 -3.43 -12.63 16.10
C ASP A 68 -3.78 -13.66 15.02
N ILE A 69 -3.37 -13.44 13.77
CA ILE A 69 -3.55 -14.38 12.66
C ILE A 69 -2.76 -15.66 12.91
N HIS A 70 -1.51 -15.57 13.32
CA HIS A 70 -0.68 -16.75 13.60
C HIS A 70 -1.20 -17.59 14.78
N HIS A 71 -1.87 -16.97 15.74
CA HIS A 71 -2.50 -17.66 16.87
C HIS A 71 -3.92 -18.16 16.58
N GLY A 72 -4.42 -17.98 15.36
CA GLY A 72 -5.73 -18.47 14.95
C GLY A 72 -6.92 -17.68 15.48
N ALA A 73 -6.72 -16.42 15.88
CA ALA A 73 -7.80 -15.59 16.46
C ALA A 73 -8.99 -15.37 15.51
N PHE A 74 -8.79 -15.52 14.21
CA PHE A 74 -9.81 -15.34 13.17
C PHE A 74 -10.28 -16.64 12.52
N ASP A 75 -9.72 -17.78 12.89
CA ASP A 75 -10.01 -19.08 12.23
C ASP A 75 -11.49 -19.43 12.31
N ASP A 76 -12.11 -19.30 13.48
CA ASP A 76 -13.54 -19.56 13.65
C ASP A 76 -14.42 -18.65 12.79
N LEU A 77 -14.04 -17.37 12.64
CA LEU A 77 -14.76 -16.42 11.79
C LEU A 77 -14.62 -16.76 10.30
N ILE A 78 -13.43 -17.20 9.90
CA ILE A 78 -13.17 -17.63 8.52
C ILE A 78 -14.00 -18.87 8.20
N GLU A 79 -14.02 -19.87 9.08
CA GLU A 79 -14.85 -21.07 8.91
C GLU A 79 -16.34 -20.73 8.80
N GLN A 80 -16.86 -19.88 9.67
CA GLN A 80 -18.25 -19.43 9.61
C GLN A 80 -18.59 -18.73 8.29
N ILE A 81 -17.67 -17.91 7.75
CA ILE A 81 -17.86 -17.25 6.45
C ILE A 81 -17.81 -18.26 5.30
N MET A 82 -16.92 -19.24 5.37
CA MET A 82 -16.76 -20.28 4.33
C MET A 82 -18.00 -21.20 4.23
N GLU A 83 -18.71 -21.38 5.33
CA GLU A 83 -19.92 -22.22 5.38
C GLU A 83 -21.18 -21.47 4.93
N LYS A 84 -21.16 -20.13 4.85
CA LYS A 84 -22.33 -19.32 4.49
C LYS A 84 -22.70 -19.45 3.01
N PRO A 85 -24.00 -19.47 2.68
CA PRO A 85 -24.46 -19.40 1.31
C PRO A 85 -24.11 -18.07 0.66
N ILE A 86 -23.90 -18.08 -0.66
CA ILE A 86 -23.45 -16.91 -1.44
C ILE A 86 -24.39 -15.70 -1.25
N GLU A 87 -25.68 -15.90 -1.14
CA GLU A 87 -26.66 -14.81 -0.98
C GLU A 87 -26.47 -14.09 0.36
N GLU A 88 -26.25 -14.82 1.45
CA GLU A 88 -25.97 -14.23 2.76
C GLU A 88 -24.64 -13.46 2.75
N MET A 89 -23.61 -13.99 2.07
CA MET A 89 -22.33 -13.28 1.93
C MET A 89 -22.48 -11.97 1.14
N LYS A 90 -23.32 -11.95 0.10
CA LYS A 90 -23.63 -10.71 -0.64
C LYS A 90 -24.33 -9.67 0.23
N GLU A 91 -25.27 -10.08 1.08
CA GLU A 91 -25.93 -9.19 2.02
C GLU A 91 -24.96 -8.60 3.04
N LEU A 92 -24.08 -9.41 3.61
CA LEU A 92 -23.03 -8.96 4.53
C LEU A 92 -22.08 -7.96 3.85
N TYR A 93 -21.69 -8.24 2.61
CA TYR A 93 -20.83 -7.34 1.84
C TYR A 93 -21.49 -5.99 1.55
N ASN A 94 -22.78 -6.00 1.17
CA ASN A 94 -23.52 -4.78 0.86
C ASN A 94 -23.77 -3.90 2.10
N ASN A 95 -23.93 -4.54 3.26
CA ASN A 95 -24.20 -3.86 4.54
C ASN A 95 -22.94 -3.53 5.35
N ARG A 96 -21.71 -3.80 4.80
CA ARG A 96 -20.47 -3.51 5.50
C ARG A 96 -20.27 -2.02 5.74
N GLU A 97 -19.65 -1.68 6.85
CA GLU A 97 -19.14 -0.32 7.06
C GLU A 97 -18.04 -0.02 6.06
N ILE A 98 -18.22 1.07 5.31
CA ILE A 98 -17.21 1.57 4.39
C ILE A 98 -16.48 2.71 5.08
N GLU A 99 -15.19 2.56 5.27
CA GLU A 99 -14.34 3.65 5.76
C GLU A 99 -14.40 4.83 4.78
N LYS A 100 -14.65 6.01 5.32
CA LYS A 100 -14.76 7.23 4.53
C LYS A 100 -13.42 7.93 4.48
#